data_07cd761a0c845b8238f9a8d3e7cc9a79
#
_entry.id   07cd761a0c845b8238f9a8d3e7cc9a79
#
_cell.length_a   1.000
_cell.length_b   1.000
_cell.length_c   1.000
_cell.angle_alpha   90.00
_cell.angle_beta   90.00
_cell.angle_gamma   90.00
#
_symmetry.space_group_name_H-M   'P 1'
#
loop_
_entity.id
_entity.type
_entity.pdbx_description
1 polymer ?
#
loop_
_entity_poly.entity_id
_entity_poly.type
_entity_poly.pdbx_seq_one_letter_code
_entity_poly.pdbx_strand_id
1 'polypeptide(L)'
;MRRTSILAACACAAVLAATPALAQTPPVVTLSRLQCGTNAAPTDVGLRFSDTYAFTGLKVQLTFSCYLIRHGDDYLIWDTGNPATAGATAPKSTLVELLTQIKLTPAQIKYVAISHYHGDHTGQAALFPQSTLLIGKGDWDALNDPKSGVAASAAAFTNWISGGGKVEPVAGDRDIFGDGSVMMLNMPGHTPGHHSLLVRLKDMGPVLITGDLAHFHENYDAGGVPTFNTDRAASVASIDRFKAIAKNLKATVIIQHDQRDVDKLPAFPAAAK
;
A
#
# COMPACT_ATOMS: atom_id res chain seq x y z
N MET A 1 -13.91 87.19 9.15
CA MET A 1 -14.91 86.14 9.36
C MET A 1 -14.51 84.99 8.44
N ARG A 2 -13.87 83.92 8.98
CA ARG A 2 -13.50 82.69 8.23
C ARG A 2 -14.47 81.62 8.69
N ARG A 3 -15.22 81.02 7.74
CA ARG A 3 -16.11 79.88 7.99
C ARG A 3 -15.32 78.58 7.78
N THR A 4 -15.20 77.78 8.83
CA THR A 4 -14.59 76.45 8.80
C THR A 4 -15.70 75.46 8.52
N SER A 5 -15.62 74.76 7.39
CA SER A 5 -16.55 73.65 7.05
C SER A 5 -15.93 72.34 7.58
N ILE A 6 -16.69 71.64 8.44
CA ILE A 6 -16.34 70.32 8.96
C ILE A 6 -16.98 69.29 8.01
N LEU A 7 -16.15 68.50 7.32
CA LEU A 7 -16.55 67.34 6.57
C LEU A 7 -16.64 66.11 7.53
N ALA A 8 -17.80 65.57 7.70
CA ALA A 8 -18.01 64.30 8.42
C ALA A 8 -17.78 63.16 7.45
N ALA A 9 -16.77 62.32 7.73
CA ALA A 9 -16.51 61.09 7.00
C ALA A 9 -17.32 59.95 7.63
N CYS A 10 -18.33 59.41 6.89
CA CYS A 10 -19.05 58.20 7.26
C CYS A 10 -18.17 56.98 6.89
N ALA A 11 -17.65 56.28 7.87
CA ALA A 11 -17.00 54.97 7.70
C ALA A 11 -18.07 53.85 7.66
N CYS A 12 -18.35 53.29 6.49
CA CYS A 12 -19.14 52.08 6.35
C CYS A 12 -18.27 50.87 6.73
N ALA A 13 -18.53 50.29 7.88
CA ALA A 13 -17.98 48.98 8.30
C ALA A 13 -18.72 47.85 7.54
N ALA A 14 -18.03 47.24 6.58
CA ALA A 14 -18.52 46.03 5.92
C ALA A 14 -18.35 44.84 6.89
N VAL A 15 -19.46 44.33 7.42
CA VAL A 15 -19.49 43.08 8.18
C VAL A 15 -19.39 41.91 7.20
N LEU A 16 -18.21 41.28 7.09
CA LEU A 16 -18.02 40.03 6.38
C LEU A 16 -18.69 38.90 7.21
N ALA A 17 -19.87 38.47 6.78
CA ALA A 17 -20.52 37.27 7.32
C ALA A 17 -19.70 36.03 6.88
N ALA A 18 -18.97 35.42 7.80
CA ALA A 18 -18.36 34.12 7.60
C ALA A 18 -19.47 33.08 7.49
N THR A 19 -19.70 32.52 6.31
CA THR A 19 -20.57 31.36 6.13
C THR A 19 -19.92 30.15 6.84
N PRO A 20 -20.64 29.43 7.73
CA PRO A 20 -20.09 28.23 8.32
C PRO A 20 -19.82 27.20 7.22
N ALA A 21 -18.59 26.74 7.11
CA ALA A 21 -18.25 25.60 6.26
C ALA A 21 -19.03 24.39 6.80
N LEU A 22 -19.93 23.84 6.00
CA LEU A 22 -20.59 22.57 6.31
C LEU A 22 -19.49 21.53 6.48
N ALA A 23 -19.38 20.95 7.67
CA ALA A 23 -18.47 19.86 7.93
C ALA A 23 -18.86 18.68 7.00
N GLN A 24 -18.03 18.39 6.01
CA GLN A 24 -18.26 17.24 5.14
C GLN A 24 -18.18 15.97 5.98
N THR A 25 -19.17 15.09 5.80
CA THR A 25 -19.13 13.75 6.42
C THR A 25 -17.85 13.06 5.94
N PRO A 26 -17.02 12.51 6.86
CA PRO A 26 -15.82 11.79 6.44
C PRO A 26 -16.15 10.70 5.42
N PRO A 27 -15.34 10.51 4.40
CA PRO A 27 -15.58 9.48 3.39
C PRO A 27 -15.59 8.09 4.02
N VAL A 28 -16.44 7.22 3.48
CA VAL A 28 -16.48 5.82 3.91
C VAL A 28 -15.23 5.13 3.36
N VAL A 29 -14.41 4.58 4.26
CA VAL A 29 -13.24 3.77 3.90
C VAL A 29 -13.58 2.31 4.09
N THR A 30 -13.28 1.48 3.07
CA THR A 30 -13.43 0.02 3.16
C THR A 30 -12.17 -0.67 2.65
N LEU A 31 -11.91 -1.88 3.16
CA LEU A 31 -10.76 -2.70 2.82
C LEU A 31 -11.23 -4.10 2.46
N SER A 32 -10.92 -4.54 1.23
CA SER A 32 -11.16 -5.91 0.77
C SER A 32 -9.83 -6.58 0.46
N ARG A 33 -9.65 -7.82 0.91
CA ARG A 33 -8.56 -8.68 0.47
C ARG A 33 -8.93 -9.39 -0.82
N LEU A 34 -8.03 -9.33 -1.80
CA LEU A 34 -8.11 -10.03 -3.07
C LEU A 34 -7.09 -11.19 -3.08
N GLN A 35 -7.50 -12.36 -3.55
CA GLN A 35 -6.60 -13.50 -3.65
C GLN A 35 -5.79 -13.37 -4.95
N CYS A 36 -4.49 -13.08 -4.81
CA CYS A 36 -3.58 -12.81 -5.92
C CYS A 36 -2.55 -13.92 -6.15
N GLY A 37 -2.81 -15.10 -5.66
CA GLY A 37 -1.99 -16.30 -5.80
C GLY A 37 -1.79 -17.04 -4.47
N THR A 38 -1.26 -18.25 -4.53
CA THR A 38 -0.86 -19.05 -3.36
C THR A 38 0.16 -20.08 -3.82
N ASN A 39 1.06 -20.49 -2.94
CA ASN A 39 1.94 -21.61 -3.23
C ASN A 39 1.13 -22.92 -3.26
N ALA A 40 1.50 -23.82 -4.14
CA ALA A 40 0.85 -25.13 -4.28
C ALA A 40 1.04 -26.02 -3.03
N ALA A 41 2.14 -25.82 -2.29
CA ALA A 41 2.47 -26.55 -1.06
C ALA A 41 3.22 -25.63 -0.09
N PRO A 42 3.29 -25.99 1.22
CA PRO A 42 4.07 -25.23 2.18
C PRO A 42 5.53 -25.14 1.76
N THR A 43 6.07 -23.92 1.84
CA THR A 43 7.45 -23.57 1.50
C THR A 43 8.36 -23.78 2.71
N ASP A 44 9.53 -24.40 2.52
CA ASP A 44 10.58 -24.41 3.52
C ASP A 44 11.18 -22.99 3.62
N VAL A 45 11.03 -22.37 4.79
CA VAL A 45 11.46 -20.99 5.03
C VAL A 45 12.76 -20.89 5.82
N GLY A 46 13.39 -22.05 6.14
CA GLY A 46 14.51 -22.14 7.07
C GLY A 46 15.77 -21.41 6.62
N LEU A 47 16.14 -21.52 5.36
CA LEU A 47 17.40 -20.95 4.86
C LEU A 47 17.23 -19.56 4.23
N ARG A 48 16.08 -19.32 3.62
CA ARG A 48 15.89 -18.12 2.79
C ARG A 48 15.36 -16.93 3.58
N PHE A 49 14.53 -17.17 4.59
CA PHE A 49 13.78 -16.12 5.29
C PHE A 49 14.39 -15.72 6.64
N SER A 50 15.62 -16.16 6.92
CA SER A 50 16.38 -15.74 8.11
C SER A 50 17.87 -15.80 7.83
N ASP A 51 18.54 -14.66 7.97
CA ASP A 51 20.00 -14.53 7.91
C ASP A 51 20.70 -15.12 9.16
N THR A 52 19.92 -15.49 10.17
CA THR A 52 20.40 -16.10 11.43
C THR A 52 19.96 -17.56 11.57
N TYR A 53 19.43 -18.17 10.51
CA TYR A 53 18.97 -19.57 10.48
C TYR A 53 17.89 -19.90 11.53
N ALA A 54 17.10 -18.93 11.96
CA ALA A 54 16.14 -19.07 13.06
C ALA A 54 14.98 -20.03 12.74
N PHE A 55 14.71 -20.32 11.46
CA PHE A 55 13.51 -21.07 11.03
C PHE A 55 13.84 -22.43 10.40
N THR A 56 14.97 -23.02 10.76
CA THR A 56 15.41 -24.32 10.21
C THR A 56 14.31 -25.37 10.38
N GLY A 57 13.91 -26.00 9.28
CA GLY A 57 12.86 -27.03 9.22
C GLY A 57 11.43 -26.52 9.27
N LEU A 58 11.22 -25.20 9.41
CA LEU A 58 9.88 -24.60 9.36
C LEU A 58 9.37 -24.58 7.91
N LYS A 59 8.12 -25.06 7.73
CA LYS A 59 7.38 -24.95 6.47
C LYS A 59 6.14 -24.11 6.66
N VAL A 60 5.94 -23.11 5.81
CA VAL A 60 4.84 -22.16 5.87
C VAL A 60 4.08 -22.18 4.55
N GLN A 61 2.74 -22.21 4.62
CA GLN A 61 1.89 -21.97 3.45
C GLN A 61 1.89 -20.49 3.15
N LEU A 62 2.58 -20.09 2.09
CA LEU A 62 2.60 -18.71 1.62
C LEU A 62 1.42 -18.46 0.67
N THR A 63 0.80 -17.29 0.84
CA THR A 63 -0.25 -16.75 -0.02
C THR A 63 0.20 -15.40 -0.57
N PHE A 64 -0.41 -14.98 -1.67
CA PHE A 64 -0.14 -13.67 -2.29
C PHE A 64 -1.44 -12.89 -2.27
N SER A 65 -1.46 -11.82 -1.49
CA SER A 65 -2.64 -11.00 -1.26
C SER A 65 -2.49 -9.64 -1.90
N CYS A 66 -3.56 -9.15 -2.53
CA CYS A 66 -3.71 -7.77 -2.94
C CYS A 66 -4.86 -7.16 -2.15
N TYR A 67 -4.97 -5.86 -2.16
CA TYR A 67 -6.05 -5.21 -1.40
C TYR A 67 -6.71 -4.12 -2.24
N LEU A 68 -8.04 -4.11 -2.21
CA LEU A 68 -8.84 -3.02 -2.77
C LEU A 68 -9.30 -2.14 -1.62
N ILE A 69 -8.93 -0.87 -1.68
CA ILE A 69 -9.37 0.16 -0.77
C ILE A 69 -10.33 1.08 -1.51
N ARG A 70 -11.54 1.26 -0.94
CA ARG A 70 -12.47 2.31 -1.35
C ARG A 70 -12.37 3.45 -0.37
N HIS A 71 -12.29 4.67 -0.88
CA HIS A 71 -12.33 5.92 -0.11
C HIS A 71 -13.36 6.86 -0.76
N GLY A 72 -14.57 6.88 -0.19
CA GLY A 72 -15.69 7.55 -0.84
C GLY A 72 -16.00 6.95 -2.21
N ASP A 73 -15.77 7.72 -3.28
CA ASP A 73 -15.93 7.28 -4.67
C ASP A 73 -14.62 6.88 -5.35
N ASP A 74 -13.50 7.12 -4.71
CA ASP A 74 -12.17 6.76 -5.21
C ASP A 74 -11.80 5.32 -4.84
N TYR A 75 -11.05 4.65 -5.72
CA TYR A 75 -10.52 3.31 -5.52
C TYR A 75 -9.01 3.28 -5.65
N LEU A 76 -8.37 2.50 -4.76
CA LEU A 76 -6.96 2.20 -4.76
C LEU A 76 -6.76 0.69 -4.70
N ILE A 77 -5.83 0.17 -5.50
CA ILE A 77 -5.29 -1.19 -5.35
C ILE A 77 -3.92 -1.10 -4.69
N TRP A 78 -3.75 -1.83 -3.60
CA TRP A 78 -2.46 -2.07 -2.94
C TRP A 78 -1.92 -3.41 -3.34
N ASP A 79 -0.77 -3.41 -4.02
CA ASP A 79 -0.12 -4.52 -4.71
C ASP A 79 -1.01 -5.19 -5.76
N THR A 80 -0.39 -5.83 -6.73
CA THR A 80 -1.10 -6.44 -7.85
C THR A 80 -0.82 -7.93 -8.02
N GLY A 81 -0.13 -8.53 -7.05
CA GLY A 81 0.06 -9.96 -6.95
C GLY A 81 0.87 -10.59 -8.09
N ASN A 82 0.79 -11.90 -8.19
CA ASN A 82 1.40 -12.66 -9.26
C ASN A 82 0.71 -12.41 -10.62
N PRO A 83 1.44 -12.45 -11.74
CA PRO A 83 0.84 -12.47 -13.06
C PRO A 83 0.05 -13.76 -13.30
N ALA A 84 -0.96 -13.70 -14.18
CA ALA A 84 -1.74 -14.88 -14.56
C ALA A 84 -0.89 -16.01 -15.18
N THR A 85 0.31 -15.68 -15.63
CA THR A 85 1.29 -16.60 -16.22
C THR A 85 2.26 -17.21 -15.22
N ALA A 86 2.10 -16.97 -13.91
CA ALA A 86 3.02 -17.43 -12.86
C ALA A 86 2.98 -18.95 -12.59
N GLY A 87 2.33 -19.75 -13.44
CA GLY A 87 2.24 -21.20 -13.30
C GLY A 87 1.54 -21.62 -12.00
N ALA A 88 2.22 -22.41 -11.17
CA ALA A 88 1.63 -22.96 -9.96
C ALA A 88 1.24 -21.92 -8.89
N THR A 89 1.82 -20.71 -8.96
CA THR A 89 1.52 -19.60 -8.02
C THR A 89 0.58 -18.56 -8.60
N ALA A 90 0.09 -18.77 -9.83
CA ALA A 90 -0.84 -17.86 -10.49
C ALA A 90 -2.14 -17.70 -9.66
N PRO A 91 -2.77 -16.51 -9.69
CA PRO A 91 -4.08 -16.34 -9.10
C PRO A 91 -5.14 -17.18 -9.82
N LYS A 92 -6.15 -17.65 -9.08
CA LYS A 92 -7.30 -18.35 -9.69
C LYS A 92 -8.16 -17.43 -10.56
N SER A 93 -8.18 -16.14 -10.21
CA SER A 93 -8.83 -15.07 -10.97
C SER A 93 -7.90 -13.86 -11.02
N THR A 94 -7.84 -13.21 -12.17
CA THR A 94 -7.12 -11.96 -12.33
C THR A 94 -7.79 -10.83 -11.52
N LEU A 95 -7.06 -9.75 -11.26
CA LEU A 95 -7.63 -8.57 -10.61
C LEU A 95 -8.82 -8.00 -11.40
N VAL A 96 -8.75 -8.03 -12.73
CA VAL A 96 -9.86 -7.55 -13.58
C VAL A 96 -11.12 -8.40 -13.41
N GLU A 97 -10.98 -9.73 -13.34
CA GLU A 97 -12.11 -10.63 -13.08
C GLU A 97 -12.70 -10.43 -11.69
N LEU A 98 -11.85 -10.20 -10.67
CA LEU A 98 -12.32 -9.90 -9.31
C LEU A 98 -13.04 -8.55 -9.27
N LEU A 99 -12.51 -7.50 -9.90
CA LEU A 99 -13.18 -6.19 -9.98
C LEU A 99 -14.54 -6.29 -10.69
N THR A 100 -14.63 -7.10 -11.74
CA THR A 100 -15.88 -7.32 -12.49
C THR A 100 -16.99 -7.90 -11.58
N GLN A 101 -16.67 -8.73 -10.59
CA GLN A 101 -17.65 -9.26 -9.63
C GLN A 101 -18.38 -8.17 -8.83
N ILE A 102 -17.73 -7.03 -8.63
CA ILE A 102 -18.29 -5.86 -7.94
C ILE A 102 -18.60 -4.70 -8.90
N LYS A 103 -18.67 -4.99 -10.20
CA LYS A 103 -19.01 -4.04 -11.28
C LYS A 103 -18.01 -2.87 -11.40
N LEU A 104 -16.75 -3.09 -11.05
CA LEU A 104 -15.66 -2.15 -11.29
C LEU A 104 -14.85 -2.57 -12.53
N THR A 105 -14.27 -1.57 -13.16
CA THR A 105 -13.33 -1.72 -14.28
C THR A 105 -11.95 -1.16 -13.88
N PRO A 106 -10.86 -1.57 -14.54
CA PRO A 106 -9.53 -0.99 -14.29
C PRO A 106 -9.48 0.53 -14.41
N ALA A 107 -10.26 1.13 -15.30
CA ALA A 107 -10.31 2.58 -15.50
C ALA A 107 -10.86 3.37 -14.31
N GLN A 108 -11.59 2.71 -13.40
CA GLN A 108 -12.11 3.32 -12.18
C GLN A 108 -11.12 3.27 -11.02
N ILE A 109 -10.00 2.58 -11.17
CA ILE A 109 -8.95 2.52 -10.17
C ILE A 109 -8.08 3.77 -10.31
N LYS A 110 -8.22 4.68 -9.35
CA LYS A 110 -7.50 5.96 -9.33
C LYS A 110 -6.02 5.78 -9.05
N TYR A 111 -5.69 4.91 -8.10
CA TYR A 111 -4.32 4.64 -7.68
C TYR A 111 -4.01 3.15 -7.73
N VAL A 112 -2.82 2.81 -8.25
CA VAL A 112 -2.14 1.55 -7.99
C VAL A 112 -0.95 1.88 -7.11
N ALA A 113 -0.99 1.43 -5.85
CA ALA A 113 0.09 1.63 -4.91
C ALA A 113 0.81 0.30 -4.69
N ILE A 114 2.12 0.32 -4.79
CA ILE A 114 2.98 -0.87 -4.73
C ILE A 114 3.84 -0.82 -3.49
N SER A 115 3.82 -1.90 -2.70
CA SER A 115 4.68 -2.02 -1.53
C SER A 115 6.15 -2.01 -1.92
N HIS A 116 6.50 -2.75 -2.98
CA HIS A 116 7.86 -2.82 -3.54
C HIS A 116 7.86 -3.50 -4.93
N TYR A 117 9.01 -3.52 -5.61
CA TYR A 117 9.12 -3.93 -7.02
C TYR A 117 9.13 -5.45 -7.29
N HIS A 118 9.05 -6.35 -6.33
CA HIS A 118 9.08 -7.80 -6.61
C HIS A 118 7.84 -8.28 -7.38
N GLY A 119 8.04 -9.33 -8.17
CA GLY A 119 7.07 -9.75 -9.19
C GLY A 119 5.74 -10.26 -8.65
N ASP A 120 5.72 -10.78 -7.43
CA ASP A 120 4.53 -11.25 -6.72
C ASP A 120 3.71 -10.12 -6.06
N HIS A 121 4.20 -8.87 -6.17
CA HIS A 121 3.48 -7.65 -5.80
C HIS A 121 3.09 -6.81 -7.02
N THR A 122 3.71 -7.06 -8.18
CA THR A 122 3.62 -6.17 -9.34
C THR A 122 3.07 -6.84 -10.60
N GLY A 123 2.83 -8.14 -10.56
CA GLY A 123 2.61 -8.98 -11.74
C GLY A 123 1.40 -8.60 -12.60
N GLN A 124 0.41 -7.89 -12.05
CA GLN A 124 -0.75 -7.44 -12.79
C GLN A 124 -0.84 -5.90 -12.89
N ALA A 125 0.21 -5.15 -12.55
CA ALA A 125 0.20 -3.68 -12.58
C ALA A 125 -0.14 -3.13 -13.97
N ALA A 126 0.38 -3.75 -15.03
CA ALA A 126 0.13 -3.35 -16.42
C ALA A 126 -1.35 -3.37 -16.83
N LEU A 127 -2.23 -4.02 -16.06
CA LEU A 127 -3.68 -4.02 -16.29
C LEU A 127 -4.36 -2.68 -15.93
N PHE A 128 -3.63 -1.76 -15.29
CA PHE A 128 -4.14 -0.48 -14.80
C PHE A 128 -3.38 0.73 -15.39
N PRO A 129 -3.28 0.85 -16.73
CA PRO A 129 -2.40 1.84 -17.34
C PRO A 129 -2.84 3.29 -17.12
N GLN A 130 -4.10 3.51 -16.73
CA GLN A 130 -4.68 4.84 -16.49
C GLN A 130 -4.54 5.28 -15.02
N SER A 131 -4.22 4.37 -14.12
CA SER A 131 -4.04 4.68 -12.70
C SER A 131 -2.76 5.47 -12.46
N THR A 132 -2.79 6.37 -11.47
CA THR A 132 -1.55 6.95 -10.94
C THR A 132 -0.81 5.86 -10.14
N LEU A 133 0.42 5.58 -10.53
CA LEU A 133 1.29 4.66 -9.81
C LEU A 133 1.90 5.37 -8.58
N LEU A 134 1.69 4.81 -7.40
CA LEU A 134 2.39 5.19 -6.16
C LEU A 134 3.40 4.09 -5.84
N ILE A 135 4.67 4.44 -5.79
CA ILE A 135 5.76 3.49 -5.53
C ILE A 135 6.85 4.18 -4.73
N GLY A 136 7.51 3.46 -3.84
CA GLY A 136 8.64 4.02 -3.10
C GLY A 136 9.72 4.58 -4.01
N LYS A 137 10.23 5.78 -3.67
CA LYS A 137 11.23 6.47 -4.52
C LYS A 137 12.48 5.62 -4.75
N GLY A 138 12.97 4.92 -3.71
CA GLY A 138 14.14 4.04 -3.86
C GLY A 138 13.91 2.90 -4.86
N ASP A 139 12.70 2.35 -4.89
CA ASP A 139 12.32 1.31 -5.85
C ASP A 139 12.13 1.88 -7.26
N TRP A 140 11.50 3.03 -7.37
CA TRP A 140 11.36 3.72 -8.66
C TRP A 140 12.70 4.08 -9.28
N ASP A 141 13.63 4.58 -8.48
CA ASP A 141 14.98 4.90 -8.93
C ASP A 141 15.71 3.62 -9.41
N ALA A 142 15.59 2.50 -8.66
CA ALA A 142 16.17 1.22 -9.04
C ALA A 142 15.58 0.65 -10.35
N LEU A 143 14.26 0.77 -10.57
CA LEU A 143 13.61 0.33 -11.81
C LEU A 143 14.05 1.13 -13.04
N ASN A 144 14.48 2.38 -12.87
CA ASN A 144 14.95 3.25 -13.93
C ASN A 144 16.49 3.23 -14.11
N ASP A 145 17.23 2.55 -13.21
CA ASP A 145 18.67 2.38 -13.34
C ASP A 145 19.00 1.04 -14.03
N PRO A 146 19.52 1.04 -15.26
CA PRO A 146 19.88 -0.20 -15.97
C PRO A 146 20.98 -1.02 -15.26
N LYS A 147 21.69 -0.44 -14.27
CA LYS A 147 22.74 -1.10 -13.50
C LYS A 147 22.23 -1.71 -12.19
N SER A 148 20.99 -1.47 -11.81
CA SER A 148 20.44 -1.92 -10.52
C SER A 148 20.27 -3.43 -10.39
N GLY A 149 20.25 -4.17 -11.50
CA GLY A 149 20.00 -5.62 -11.51
C GLY A 149 18.52 -6.02 -11.40
N VAL A 150 17.58 -5.06 -11.30
CA VAL A 150 16.14 -5.32 -11.17
C VAL A 150 15.36 -5.16 -12.49
N ALA A 151 16.04 -5.24 -13.62
CA ALA A 151 15.44 -5.05 -14.96
C ALA A 151 14.24 -5.97 -15.24
N ALA A 152 14.21 -7.19 -14.69
CA ALA A 152 13.09 -8.11 -14.83
C ALA A 152 11.79 -7.55 -14.20
N SER A 153 11.91 -6.86 -13.07
CA SER A 153 10.79 -6.20 -12.40
C SER A 153 10.28 -4.98 -13.17
N ALA A 154 11.14 -4.30 -13.92
CA ALA A 154 10.78 -3.12 -14.71
C ALA A 154 9.72 -3.41 -15.80
N ALA A 155 9.63 -4.65 -16.28
CA ALA A 155 8.67 -5.04 -17.31
C ALA A 155 7.20 -4.75 -16.92
N ALA A 156 6.85 -4.93 -15.63
CA ALA A 156 5.51 -4.64 -15.12
C ALA A 156 5.15 -3.15 -15.17
N PHE A 157 6.15 -2.27 -15.23
CA PHE A 157 6.02 -0.82 -15.16
C PHE A 157 6.32 -0.10 -16.48
N THR A 158 6.43 -0.85 -17.58
CA THR A 158 6.82 -0.30 -18.91
C THR A 158 6.00 0.93 -19.30
N ASN A 159 4.68 0.93 -19.06
CA ASN A 159 3.82 2.08 -19.38
C ASN A 159 4.26 3.35 -18.64
N TRP A 160 4.56 3.25 -17.36
CA TRP A 160 4.97 4.40 -16.55
C TRP A 160 6.41 4.82 -16.80
N ILE A 161 7.32 3.86 -16.98
CA ILE A 161 8.74 4.12 -17.31
C ILE A 161 8.87 4.84 -18.66
N SER A 162 8.02 4.49 -19.64
CA SER A 162 8.00 5.16 -20.96
C SER A 162 7.26 6.51 -20.97
N GLY A 163 6.71 6.96 -19.83
CA GLY A 163 5.97 8.21 -19.73
C GLY A 163 4.50 8.13 -20.17
N GLY A 164 3.96 6.92 -20.37
CA GLY A 164 2.55 6.70 -20.76
C GLY A 164 1.56 6.79 -19.61
N GLY A 165 2.04 6.83 -18.34
CA GLY A 165 1.21 6.91 -17.13
C GLY A 165 1.76 7.90 -16.11
N LYS A 166 0.90 8.36 -15.19
CA LYS A 166 1.31 9.22 -14.09
C LYS A 166 1.97 8.41 -12.98
N VAL A 167 3.14 8.83 -12.50
CA VAL A 167 3.88 8.25 -11.38
C VAL A 167 4.07 9.29 -10.28
N GLU A 168 3.90 8.88 -9.05
CA GLU A 168 4.27 9.64 -7.84
C GLU A 168 5.27 8.80 -7.03
N PRO A 169 6.59 8.99 -7.20
CA PRO A 169 7.59 8.35 -6.36
C PRO A 169 7.51 8.89 -4.93
N VAL A 170 7.36 7.98 -3.96
CA VAL A 170 7.13 8.31 -2.55
C VAL A 170 8.44 8.18 -1.77
N ALA A 171 8.96 9.30 -1.24
CA ALA A 171 10.26 9.34 -0.54
C ALA A 171 10.16 9.08 0.97
N GLY A 172 8.97 9.16 1.56
CA GLY A 172 8.73 9.02 3.00
C GLY A 172 7.34 8.45 3.25
N ASP A 173 6.74 8.76 4.40
CA ASP A 173 5.32 8.44 4.61
C ASP A 173 4.44 9.29 3.71
N ARG A 174 3.39 8.71 3.16
CA ARG A 174 2.45 9.39 2.25
C ARG A 174 1.02 9.17 2.70
N ASP A 175 0.31 10.24 3.02
CA ASP A 175 -1.15 10.24 3.12
C ASP A 175 -1.74 10.27 1.70
N ILE A 176 -2.38 9.16 1.31
CA ILE A 176 -2.81 8.97 -0.09
C ILE A 176 -3.99 9.88 -0.43
N PHE A 177 -4.93 10.05 0.49
CA PHE A 177 -6.16 10.84 0.27
C PHE A 177 -6.16 12.18 1.00
N GLY A 178 -5.15 12.46 1.87
CA GLY A 178 -4.97 13.73 2.56
C GLY A 178 -5.81 13.90 3.82
N ASP A 179 -6.43 12.83 4.33
CA ASP A 179 -7.26 12.84 5.53
C ASP A 179 -6.77 11.88 6.64
N GLY A 180 -5.61 11.26 6.44
CA GLY A 180 -4.99 10.33 7.37
C GLY A 180 -5.61 8.92 7.39
N SER A 181 -6.59 8.66 6.56
CA SER A 181 -7.31 7.37 6.55
C SER A 181 -6.50 6.24 5.91
N VAL A 182 -5.69 6.54 4.89
CA VAL A 182 -4.87 5.57 4.17
C VAL A 182 -3.45 6.11 3.97
N MET A 183 -2.48 5.46 4.62
CA MET A 183 -1.09 5.90 4.64
C MET A 183 -0.16 4.84 4.07
N MET A 184 0.66 5.19 3.08
CA MET A 184 1.89 4.44 2.78
C MET A 184 2.94 4.80 3.83
N LEU A 185 3.49 3.82 4.50
CA LEU A 185 4.52 3.99 5.54
C LEU A 185 5.87 3.55 4.99
N ASN A 186 6.83 4.44 4.95
CA ASN A 186 8.18 4.14 4.46
C ASN A 186 8.89 3.15 5.39
N MET A 187 9.15 1.95 4.89
CA MET A 187 9.75 0.83 5.61
C MET A 187 10.86 0.18 4.77
N PRO A 188 11.94 0.94 4.43
CA PRO A 188 12.99 0.43 3.55
C PRO A 188 13.76 -0.73 4.18
N GLY A 189 14.42 -1.51 3.32
CA GLY A 189 15.32 -2.58 3.74
C GLY A 189 15.11 -3.88 2.97
N HIS A 190 13.90 -4.38 2.84
CA HIS A 190 13.58 -5.48 1.94
C HIS A 190 13.93 -5.08 0.49
N THR A 191 13.42 -3.95 0.06
CA THR A 191 13.90 -3.18 -1.08
C THR A 191 14.22 -1.74 -0.65
N PRO A 192 14.95 -0.95 -1.46
CA PRO A 192 15.30 0.44 -1.09
C PRO A 192 14.09 1.35 -0.89
N GLY A 193 12.98 1.06 -1.58
CA GLY A 193 11.75 1.84 -1.54
C GLY A 193 10.57 1.13 -0.90
N HIS A 194 10.78 0.05 -0.15
CA HIS A 194 9.69 -0.72 0.43
C HIS A 194 8.79 0.14 1.34
N HIS A 195 7.47 -0.06 1.21
CA HIS A 195 6.43 0.56 2.05
C HIS A 195 5.48 -0.50 2.60
N SER A 196 4.94 -0.21 3.78
CA SER A 196 3.78 -0.89 4.36
C SER A 196 2.54 0.00 4.26
N LEU A 197 1.34 -0.56 4.46
CA LEU A 197 0.10 0.20 4.38
C LEU A 197 -0.61 0.26 5.73
N LEU A 198 -1.07 1.46 6.11
CA LEU A 198 -2.01 1.67 7.21
C LEU A 198 -3.36 2.09 6.63
N VAL A 199 -4.43 1.40 7.01
CA VAL A 199 -5.82 1.75 6.68
C VAL A 199 -6.59 1.93 7.97
N ARG A 200 -7.23 3.08 8.16
CA ARG A 200 -8.09 3.37 9.32
C ARG A 200 -9.54 3.10 8.96
N LEU A 201 -10.07 2.03 9.49
CA LEU A 201 -11.46 1.60 9.28
C LEU A 201 -12.33 2.05 10.44
N LYS A 202 -13.59 2.38 10.16
CA LYS A 202 -14.52 2.88 11.17
C LYS A 202 -14.86 1.83 12.23
N ASP A 203 -15.16 0.61 11.80
CA ASP A 203 -15.68 -0.43 12.68
C ASP A 203 -14.56 -1.36 13.19
N MET A 204 -13.58 -1.67 12.33
CA MET A 204 -12.45 -2.55 12.65
C MET A 204 -11.29 -1.81 13.33
N GLY A 205 -11.22 -0.49 13.19
CA GLY A 205 -10.08 0.32 13.63
C GLY A 205 -8.90 0.28 12.66
N PRO A 206 -7.68 0.63 13.13
CA PRO A 206 -6.49 0.64 12.30
C PRO A 206 -6.08 -0.77 11.87
N VAL A 207 -5.81 -0.94 10.58
CA VAL A 207 -5.25 -2.16 9.98
C VAL A 207 -3.89 -1.81 9.39
N LEU A 208 -2.86 -2.60 9.70
CA LEU A 208 -1.51 -2.48 9.16
C LEU A 208 -1.19 -3.70 8.30
N ILE A 209 -0.82 -3.47 7.06
CA ILE A 209 -0.43 -4.49 6.09
C ILE A 209 1.07 -4.39 5.86
N THR A 210 1.79 -5.51 6.06
CA THR A 210 3.25 -5.50 6.13
C THR A 210 3.94 -5.24 4.79
N GLY A 211 3.35 -5.63 3.63
CA GLY A 211 4.17 -5.93 2.47
C GLY A 211 5.17 -7.04 2.83
N ASP A 212 6.40 -6.93 2.36
CA ASP A 212 7.48 -7.88 2.65
C ASP A 212 8.41 -7.43 3.79
N LEU A 213 7.92 -6.52 4.64
CA LEU A 213 8.57 -6.23 5.92
C LEU A 213 8.71 -7.50 6.76
N ALA A 214 7.69 -8.37 6.70
CA ALA A 214 7.66 -9.71 7.27
C ALA A 214 6.78 -10.61 6.39
N HIS A 215 7.15 -11.89 6.26
CA HIS A 215 6.50 -12.83 5.35
C HIS A 215 5.57 -13.81 6.07
N PHE A 216 5.81 -14.08 7.36
CA PHE A 216 5.02 -14.98 8.20
C PHE A 216 5.19 -14.61 9.68
N HIS A 217 4.34 -15.16 10.56
CA HIS A 217 4.27 -14.77 11.97
C HIS A 217 5.60 -14.92 12.69
N GLU A 218 6.28 -16.06 12.55
CA GLU A 218 7.56 -16.32 13.23
C GLU A 218 8.65 -15.36 12.76
N ASN A 219 8.63 -14.95 11.48
CA ASN A 219 9.54 -13.94 10.94
C ASN A 219 9.22 -12.56 11.52
N TYR A 220 7.94 -12.20 11.62
CA TYR A 220 7.49 -10.97 12.25
C TYR A 220 7.89 -10.92 13.73
N ASP A 221 7.60 -11.98 14.48
CA ASP A 221 7.83 -12.02 15.94
C ASP A 221 9.31 -11.95 16.28
N ALA A 222 10.15 -12.73 15.61
CA ALA A 222 11.58 -12.77 15.82
C ALA A 222 12.34 -11.56 15.26
N GLY A 223 11.71 -10.77 14.36
CA GLY A 223 12.41 -9.70 13.63
C GLY A 223 13.45 -10.26 12.65
N GLY A 224 13.23 -11.47 12.13
CA GLY A 224 14.14 -12.13 11.19
C GLY A 224 14.23 -11.38 9.86
N VAL A 225 15.45 -11.32 9.30
CA VAL A 225 15.67 -10.65 8.01
C VAL A 225 15.95 -11.71 6.94
N PRO A 226 15.15 -11.74 5.85
CA PRO A 226 15.43 -12.61 4.71
C PRO A 226 16.81 -12.35 4.10
N THR A 227 17.45 -13.42 3.61
CA THR A 227 18.80 -13.34 3.00
C THR A 227 18.82 -12.57 1.68
N PHE A 228 17.65 -12.32 1.10
CA PHE A 228 17.47 -11.56 -0.15
C PHE A 228 17.04 -10.10 0.07
N ASN A 229 17.04 -9.62 1.33
CA ASN A 229 16.79 -8.20 1.61
C ASN A 229 18.00 -7.35 1.14
N THR A 230 17.70 -6.13 0.69
CA THR A 230 18.72 -5.20 0.18
C THR A 230 19.59 -4.63 1.30
N ASP A 231 18.98 -4.27 2.43
CA ASP A 231 19.66 -3.67 3.60
C ASP A 231 19.13 -4.26 4.90
N ARG A 232 20.00 -5.00 5.60
CA ARG A 232 19.65 -5.63 6.86
C ARG A 232 19.38 -4.62 7.97
N ALA A 233 20.18 -3.59 8.07
CA ALA A 233 20.06 -2.60 9.15
C ALA A 233 18.76 -1.80 8.98
N ALA A 234 18.47 -1.36 7.76
CA ALA A 234 17.23 -0.70 7.43
C ALA A 234 16.01 -1.62 7.67
N SER A 235 16.10 -2.92 7.35
CA SER A 235 15.04 -3.90 7.60
C SER A 235 14.72 -4.01 9.08
N VAL A 236 15.74 -4.15 9.95
CA VAL A 236 15.55 -4.24 11.41
C VAL A 236 14.90 -2.95 11.94
N ALA A 237 15.40 -1.77 11.54
CA ALA A 237 14.84 -0.49 11.95
C ALA A 237 13.38 -0.32 11.48
N SER A 238 13.06 -0.78 10.27
CA SER A 238 11.69 -0.76 9.73
C SER A 238 10.75 -1.69 10.49
N ILE A 239 11.19 -2.91 10.84
CA ILE A 239 10.42 -3.86 11.66
C ILE A 239 10.13 -3.25 13.04
N ASP A 240 11.12 -2.65 13.70
CA ASP A 240 10.96 -2.02 15.01
C ASP A 240 9.96 -0.86 14.93
N ARG A 241 10.08 0.00 13.91
CA ARG A 241 9.16 1.11 13.68
C ARG A 241 7.73 0.59 13.44
N PHE A 242 7.56 -0.40 12.60
CA PHE A 242 6.25 -0.99 12.29
C PHE A 242 5.60 -1.57 13.55
N LYS A 243 6.33 -2.36 14.35
CA LYS A 243 5.85 -2.93 15.60
C LYS A 243 5.43 -1.85 16.61
N ALA A 244 6.21 -0.77 16.70
CA ALA A 244 5.87 0.37 17.57
C ALA A 244 4.57 1.05 17.11
N ILE A 245 4.38 1.27 15.82
CA ILE A 245 3.14 1.82 15.25
C ILE A 245 1.96 0.88 15.54
N ALA A 246 2.11 -0.42 15.28
CA ALA A 246 1.09 -1.43 15.52
C ALA A 246 0.62 -1.42 16.99
N LYS A 247 1.58 -1.40 17.93
CA LYS A 247 1.31 -1.33 19.36
C LYS A 247 0.59 -0.04 19.77
N ASN A 248 1.11 1.12 19.34
CA ASN A 248 0.59 2.42 19.74
C ASN A 248 -0.82 2.67 19.21
N LEU A 249 -1.10 2.22 17.99
CA LEU A 249 -2.43 2.33 17.37
C LEU A 249 -3.36 1.18 17.76
N LYS A 250 -2.88 0.16 18.45
CA LYS A 250 -3.59 -1.12 18.68
C LYS A 250 -4.12 -1.70 17.39
N ALA A 251 -3.31 -1.64 16.34
CA ALA A 251 -3.72 -2.01 15.00
C ALA A 251 -3.81 -3.53 14.82
N THR A 252 -4.76 -3.95 14.00
CA THR A 252 -4.77 -5.31 13.45
C THR A 252 -3.64 -5.42 12.42
N VAL A 253 -2.63 -6.25 12.69
CA VAL A 253 -1.54 -6.53 11.76
C VAL A 253 -1.95 -7.65 10.81
N ILE A 254 -1.76 -7.43 9.51
CA ILE A 254 -1.90 -8.44 8.45
C ILE A 254 -0.53 -8.66 7.84
N ILE A 255 -0.02 -9.88 7.97
CA ILE A 255 1.20 -10.32 7.30
C ILE A 255 0.80 -10.85 5.93
N GLN A 256 1.18 -10.11 4.88
CA GLN A 256 0.60 -10.23 3.54
C GLN A 256 0.77 -11.62 2.91
N HIS A 257 1.85 -12.33 3.26
CA HIS A 257 2.14 -13.67 2.74
C HIS A 257 1.71 -14.82 3.67
N ASP A 258 1.23 -14.53 4.88
CA ASP A 258 0.86 -15.58 5.81
C ASP A 258 -0.59 -16.03 5.59
N GLN A 259 -0.77 -17.32 5.25
CA GLN A 259 -2.10 -17.90 5.05
C GLN A 259 -2.98 -17.78 6.30
N ARG A 260 -2.40 -17.72 7.50
CA ARG A 260 -3.11 -17.60 8.79
C ARG A 260 -3.78 -16.23 8.96
N ASP A 261 -3.37 -15.22 8.16
CA ASP A 261 -3.93 -13.87 8.22
C ASP A 261 -5.02 -13.61 7.18
N VAL A 262 -5.32 -14.61 6.32
CA VAL A 262 -6.33 -14.47 5.25
C VAL A 262 -7.70 -14.12 5.82
N ASP A 263 -8.10 -14.76 6.91
CA ASP A 263 -9.42 -14.63 7.50
C ASP A 263 -9.53 -13.43 8.49
N LYS A 264 -8.48 -12.62 8.66
CA LYS A 264 -8.56 -11.37 9.42
C LYS A 264 -9.46 -10.34 8.75
N LEU A 265 -9.67 -10.46 7.45
CA LEU A 265 -10.62 -9.65 6.68
C LEU A 265 -11.74 -10.54 6.13
N PRO A 266 -12.95 -9.97 5.91
CA PRO A 266 -14.04 -10.68 5.28
C PRO A 266 -13.65 -11.24 3.91
N ALA A 267 -14.19 -12.42 3.56
CA ALA A 267 -13.99 -12.98 2.24
C ALA A 267 -14.57 -12.07 1.16
N PHE A 268 -13.79 -11.82 0.10
CA PHE A 268 -14.25 -11.04 -1.06
C PHE A 268 -15.51 -11.69 -1.70
N PRO A 269 -16.55 -10.95 -2.10
CA PRO A 269 -16.59 -9.50 -2.31
C PRO A 269 -16.95 -8.64 -1.09
N ALA A 270 -17.10 -9.21 0.10
CA ALA A 270 -17.31 -8.40 1.30
C ALA A 270 -16.06 -7.56 1.63
N ALA A 271 -16.27 -6.48 2.37
CA ALA A 271 -15.24 -5.55 2.78
C ALA A 271 -15.33 -5.23 4.27
N ALA A 272 -14.18 -5.07 4.92
CA ALA A 272 -14.09 -4.50 6.26
C ALA A 272 -14.36 -2.98 6.22
N LYS A 273 -14.93 -2.44 7.32
CA LYS A 273 -15.28 -1.02 7.48
C LYS A 273 -14.73 -0.44 8.76
#